data_ef53e96ed457c3595c5d7b6d388fdbd3
#
_entry.id   ef53e96ed457c3595c5d7b6d388fdbd3
#
_cell.length_a   1.000
_cell.length_b   1.000
_cell.length_c   1.000
_cell.angle_alpha   90.00
_cell.angle_beta   90.00
_cell.angle_gamma   90.00
#
_symmetry.space_group_name_H-M   'P 1'
#
loop_
_entity.id
_entity.type
_entity.pdbx_description
1 polymer ?
#
loop_
_entity_poly.entity_id
_entity_poly.type
_entity_poly.pdbx_seq_one_letter_code
_entity_poly.pdbx_strand_id
1 'polypeptide(L)'
;MDYKVNVSLIARTNIREAVAYYKESATIKVAKSFVKEYESNVKNIVPNPFYQVHYRDHRVKPMRKFPYIIFYTLDEYNKIIYIKAVFNTHKTPIKYPKL
;
A
#
# COMPACT_ATOMS: atom_id res chain seq x y z
N MET A 1 -14.50 -15.06 -8.43
CA MET A 1 -14.79 -13.65 -8.70
C MET A 1 -13.76 -12.77 -8.05
N ASP A 2 -13.27 -11.83 -8.82
CA ASP A 2 -12.20 -10.96 -8.33
C ASP A 2 -12.75 -9.89 -7.41
N TYR A 3 -11.93 -9.53 -6.43
CA TYR A 3 -12.23 -8.41 -5.57
C TYR A 3 -12.07 -7.09 -6.34
N LYS A 4 -12.86 -6.10 -5.97
CA LYS A 4 -12.65 -4.72 -6.42
C LYS A 4 -11.74 -4.02 -5.44
N VAL A 5 -11.00 -3.03 -5.93
CA VAL A 5 -10.08 -2.26 -5.10
C VAL A 5 -10.60 -0.85 -4.90
N ASN A 6 -10.60 -0.42 -3.65
CA ASN A 6 -10.97 0.93 -3.27
C ASN A 6 -9.79 1.52 -2.48
N VAL A 7 -9.25 2.63 -2.97
CA VAL A 7 -8.09 3.27 -2.34
C VAL A 7 -8.56 4.45 -1.50
N SER A 8 -8.24 4.43 -0.21
CA SER A 8 -8.64 5.49 0.71
C SER A 8 -7.92 6.81 0.40
N LEU A 9 -8.46 7.91 0.93
CA LEU A 9 -7.82 9.21 0.80
C LEU A 9 -6.44 9.21 1.47
N ILE A 10 -6.32 8.56 2.62
CA ILE A 10 -5.04 8.45 3.33
C ILE A 10 -4.01 7.74 2.46
N ALA A 11 -4.39 6.60 1.87
CA ALA A 11 -3.48 5.85 1.00
C ALA A 11 -3.07 6.66 -0.22
N ARG A 12 -4.01 7.37 -0.84
CA ARG A 12 -3.71 8.22 -1.99
C ARG A 12 -2.72 9.31 -1.63
N THR A 13 -2.90 9.92 -0.46
CA THR A 13 -1.99 10.95 0.04
C THR A 13 -0.60 10.35 0.30
N ASN A 14 -0.54 9.17 0.91
CA ASN A 14 0.73 8.48 1.15
C ASN A 14 1.49 8.24 -0.16
N ILE A 15 0.78 7.77 -1.18
CA ILE A 15 1.38 7.50 -2.49
C ILE A 15 1.90 8.79 -3.12
N ARG A 16 1.10 9.84 -3.05
CA ARG A 16 1.47 11.15 -3.59
C ARG A 16 2.73 11.70 -2.91
N GLU A 17 2.80 11.56 -1.59
CA GLU A 17 3.96 12.00 -0.83
C GLU A 17 5.21 11.19 -1.19
N ALA A 18 5.06 9.88 -1.37
CA ALA A 18 6.17 9.03 -1.76
C ALA A 18 6.69 9.41 -3.16
N VAL A 19 5.78 9.65 -4.09
CA VAL A 19 6.15 10.08 -5.45
C VAL A 19 6.90 11.41 -5.41
N ALA A 20 6.40 12.37 -4.65
CA ALA A 20 7.08 13.68 -4.51
C ALA A 20 8.47 13.51 -3.91
N TYR A 21 8.59 12.69 -2.89
CA TYR A 21 9.86 12.43 -2.22
C TYR A 21 10.90 11.86 -3.22
N TYR A 22 10.51 10.85 -4.00
CA TYR A 22 11.45 10.23 -4.93
C TYR A 22 11.77 11.13 -6.12
N LYS A 23 10.85 11.99 -6.53
CA LYS A 23 11.14 12.97 -7.57
C LYS A 23 12.23 13.95 -7.14
N GLU A 24 12.20 14.36 -5.87
CA GLU A 24 13.17 15.33 -5.34
C GLU A 24 14.47 14.66 -4.92
N SER A 25 14.38 13.52 -4.22
CA SER A 25 15.55 12.87 -3.61
C SER A 25 16.28 11.93 -4.56
N ALA A 26 15.64 11.52 -5.64
CA ALA A 26 16.25 10.61 -6.61
C ALA A 26 15.97 11.13 -8.03
N THR A 27 15.04 10.47 -8.75
CA THR A 27 14.70 10.87 -10.11
C THR A 27 13.23 10.60 -10.40
N ILE A 28 12.73 11.22 -11.48
CA ILE A 28 11.38 10.92 -11.98
C ILE A 28 11.27 9.43 -12.32
N LYS A 29 12.33 8.85 -12.84
CA LYS A 29 12.35 7.42 -13.20
C LYS A 29 12.12 6.55 -11.97
N VAL A 30 12.75 6.88 -10.85
CA VAL A 30 12.58 6.15 -9.59
C VAL A 30 11.15 6.33 -9.07
N ALA A 31 10.61 7.53 -9.14
CA ALA A 31 9.23 7.80 -8.73
C ALA A 31 8.25 6.95 -9.55
N LYS A 32 8.46 6.85 -10.86
CA LYS A 32 7.62 6.01 -11.72
C LYS A 32 7.76 4.53 -11.36
N SER A 33 8.96 4.08 -11.00
CA SER A 33 9.20 2.69 -10.55
C SER A 33 8.42 2.40 -9.27
N PHE A 34 8.34 3.36 -8.36
CA PHE A 34 7.56 3.20 -7.14
C PHE A 34 6.08 2.96 -7.46
N VAL A 35 5.51 3.78 -8.33
CA VAL A 35 4.09 3.64 -8.72
C VAL A 35 3.87 2.29 -9.39
N LYS A 36 4.76 1.88 -10.28
CA LYS A 36 4.66 0.58 -10.95
C LYS A 36 4.68 -0.57 -9.96
N GLU A 37 5.57 -0.52 -8.98
CA GLU A 37 5.65 -1.58 -7.99
C GLU A 37 4.42 -1.59 -7.10
N TYR A 38 3.92 -0.41 -6.71
CA TYR A 38 2.68 -0.31 -5.96
C TYR A 38 1.54 -0.99 -6.71
N GLU A 39 1.36 -0.65 -7.97
CA GLU A 39 0.30 -1.23 -8.80
C GLU A 39 0.46 -2.74 -8.97
N SER A 40 1.69 -3.19 -9.14
CA SER A 40 1.97 -4.62 -9.25
C SER A 40 1.60 -5.36 -7.97
N ASN A 41 1.91 -4.77 -6.80
CA ASN A 41 1.55 -5.37 -5.53
C ASN A 41 0.04 -5.44 -5.34
N VAL A 42 -0.69 -4.40 -5.74
CA VAL A 42 -2.15 -4.41 -5.67
C VAL A 42 -2.71 -5.50 -6.57
N LYS A 43 -2.18 -5.66 -7.78
CA LYS A 43 -2.60 -6.74 -8.68
C LYS A 43 -2.36 -8.12 -8.08
N ASN A 44 -1.29 -8.28 -7.30
CA ASN A 44 -1.00 -9.55 -6.65
C ASN A 44 -1.91 -9.82 -5.46
N ILE A 45 -2.43 -8.77 -4.83
CA ILE A 45 -3.37 -8.92 -3.72
C ILE A 45 -4.73 -9.41 -4.22
N VAL A 46 -5.20 -8.90 -5.35
CA VAL A 46 -6.57 -9.14 -5.84
C VAL A 46 -6.94 -10.63 -5.92
N PRO A 47 -6.12 -11.51 -6.53
CA PRO A 47 -6.51 -12.92 -6.64
C PRO A 47 -6.37 -13.69 -5.33
N ASN A 48 -5.58 -13.18 -4.38
CA ASN A 48 -5.38 -13.85 -3.10
C ASN A 48 -5.15 -12.81 -2.01
N PRO A 49 -6.24 -12.19 -1.51
CA PRO A 49 -6.10 -11.08 -0.57
C PRO A 49 -5.90 -11.51 0.89
N PHE A 50 -5.68 -12.79 1.16
CA PHE A 50 -5.64 -13.32 2.52
C PHE A 50 -4.22 -13.39 3.07
N TYR A 51 -3.47 -12.28 2.97
CA TYR A 51 -2.18 -12.18 3.62
C TYR A 51 -2.36 -12.08 5.13
N GLN A 52 -1.31 -12.40 5.85
CA GLN A 52 -1.34 -12.43 7.30
C GLN A 52 -1.78 -11.09 7.88
N VAL A 53 -2.65 -11.17 8.90
CA VAL A 53 -3.03 -9.98 9.66
C VAL A 53 -1.83 -9.50 10.45
N HIS A 54 -1.58 -8.20 10.42
CA HIS A 54 -0.41 -7.63 11.08
C HIS A 54 -0.79 -6.63 12.16
N TYR A 55 -1.58 -5.62 11.84
CA TYR A 55 -1.89 -4.54 12.76
C TYR A 55 -3.40 -4.42 12.94
N ARG A 56 -3.89 -4.77 14.13
CA ARG A 56 -5.33 -4.85 14.43
C ARG A 56 -5.97 -5.77 13.40
N ASP A 57 -6.98 -5.30 12.68
CA ASP A 57 -7.66 -6.11 11.66
C ASP A 57 -7.12 -5.86 10.26
N HIS A 58 -6.00 -5.14 10.15
CA HIS A 58 -5.43 -4.82 8.85
C HIS A 58 -4.46 -5.90 8.39
N ARG A 59 -4.53 -6.20 7.11
CA ARG A 59 -3.58 -7.09 6.44
C ARG A 59 -2.51 -6.26 5.79
N VAL A 60 -1.35 -6.86 5.56
CA VAL A 60 -0.21 -6.13 5.04
C VAL A 60 0.39 -6.80 3.83
N LYS A 61 0.92 -5.99 2.94
CA LYS A 61 1.68 -6.43 1.78
C LYS A 61 2.92 -5.56 1.69
N PRO A 62 4.09 -6.08 2.09
CA PRO A 62 5.34 -5.31 1.95
C PRO A 62 5.73 -5.16 0.48
N MET A 63 6.21 -3.99 0.12
CA MET A 63 6.80 -3.77 -1.19
C MET A 63 8.24 -4.29 -1.17
N ARG A 64 8.76 -4.71 -2.32
CA ARG A 64 10.08 -5.37 -2.38
C ARG A 64 11.21 -4.39 -2.56
N LYS A 65 11.09 -3.47 -3.53
CA LYS A 65 12.17 -2.55 -3.87
C LYS A 65 12.15 -1.25 -3.07
N PHE A 66 11.06 -0.98 -2.40
CA PHE A 66 10.87 0.27 -1.66
C PHE A 66 10.46 -0.05 -0.23
N PRO A 67 10.92 0.76 0.75
CA PRO A 67 10.64 0.47 2.17
C PRO A 67 9.24 0.90 2.57
N TYR A 68 8.23 0.34 1.92
CA TYR A 68 6.84 0.66 2.18
C TYR A 68 6.04 -0.61 2.40
N ILE A 69 4.99 -0.50 3.22
CA ILE A 69 4.04 -1.57 3.47
C ILE A 69 2.65 -1.07 3.09
N ILE A 70 1.93 -1.87 2.32
CA ILE A 70 0.55 -1.58 1.96
C ILE A 70 -0.34 -2.21 3.02
N PHE A 71 -1.14 -1.37 3.69
CA PHE A 71 -2.14 -1.83 4.67
C PHE A 71 -3.50 -1.86 3.99
N TYR A 72 -4.22 -2.97 4.17
CA TYR A 72 -5.55 -3.09 3.57
C TYR A 72 -6.47 -3.91 4.45
N THR A 73 -7.78 -3.73 4.24
CA THR A 73 -8.82 -4.55 4.88
C THR A 73 -9.67 -5.17 3.79
N LEU A 74 -10.41 -6.21 4.16
CA LEU A 74 -11.27 -6.92 3.23
C LEU A 74 -12.72 -6.82 3.64
N ASP A 75 -13.57 -6.58 2.68
CA ASP A 75 -15.01 -6.80 2.80
C ASP A 75 -15.30 -8.05 1.98
N GLU A 76 -15.33 -9.19 2.64
CA GLU A 76 -15.50 -10.48 1.94
C GLU A 76 -16.91 -10.64 1.37
N TYR A 77 -17.89 -10.03 2.04
CA TYR A 77 -19.26 -10.11 1.56
C TYR A 77 -19.43 -9.38 0.23
N ASN A 78 -18.93 -8.15 0.15
CA ASN A 78 -19.03 -7.32 -1.05
C ASN A 78 -17.87 -7.50 -2.01
N LYS A 79 -16.86 -8.29 -1.64
CA LYS A 79 -15.67 -8.55 -2.45
C LYS A 79 -14.91 -7.25 -2.75
N ILE A 80 -14.61 -6.48 -1.70
CA ILE A 80 -13.87 -5.23 -1.84
C ILE A 80 -12.61 -5.28 -0.99
N ILE A 81 -11.50 -4.86 -1.59
CA ILE A 81 -10.24 -4.64 -0.90
C ILE A 81 -10.11 -3.13 -0.69
N TYR A 82 -10.02 -2.71 0.57
CA TYR A 82 -9.82 -1.30 0.92
C TYR A 82 -8.34 -1.08 1.22
N ILE A 83 -7.65 -0.37 0.33
CA ILE A 83 -6.27 0.04 0.60
C ILE A 83 -6.32 1.21 1.58
N LYS A 84 -5.88 0.98 2.81
CA LYS A 84 -6.04 1.94 3.90
C LYS A 84 -4.87 2.88 4.05
N ALA A 85 -3.65 2.41 3.80
CA ALA A 85 -2.44 3.24 3.93
C ALA A 85 -1.29 2.59 3.18
N VAL A 86 -0.32 3.42 2.80
CA VAL A 86 0.97 2.96 2.24
C VAL A 86 2.04 3.60 3.10
N PHE A 87 2.57 2.84 4.03
CA PHE A 87 3.40 3.35 5.12
C PHE A 87 4.88 3.12 4.87
N ASN A 88 5.69 4.18 5.06
CA ASN A 88 7.14 4.11 4.92
C ASN A 88 7.73 3.48 6.19
N THR A 89 8.36 2.32 6.05
CA THR A 89 8.90 1.58 7.20
C THR A 89 10.14 2.22 7.83
N HIS A 90 10.77 3.16 7.14
CA HIS A 90 11.92 3.88 7.68
C HIS A 90 11.51 5.06 8.56
N LYS A 91 10.24 5.44 8.53
CA LYS A 91 9.71 6.51 9.37
C LYS A 91 9.21 5.89 10.66
N THR A 92 9.99 5.96 11.73
CA THR A 92 9.57 5.58 13.08
C THR A 92 8.85 4.21 13.11
N PRO A 93 9.62 3.10 13.13
CA PRO A 93 9.05 1.76 13.00
C PRO A 93 8.04 1.37 14.07
N ILE A 94 8.05 2.04 15.21
CA ILE A 94 7.10 1.75 16.29
C ILE A 94 5.78 2.50 16.15
N LYS A 95 5.68 3.42 15.20
CA LYS A 95 4.48 4.24 15.01
C LYS A 95 3.81 3.90 13.69
N TYR A 96 3.09 2.80 13.69
CA TYR A 96 2.25 2.49 12.54
C TYR A 96 1.12 3.52 12.43
N PRO A 97 0.56 3.67 11.21
CA PRO A 97 -0.49 4.65 11.01
C PRO A 97 -1.71 4.35 11.88
N LYS A 98 -2.40 5.40 12.28
CA LYS A 98 -3.71 5.27 12.93
C LYS A 98 -4.75 5.04 11.83
N LEU A 99 -5.26 3.86 11.79
CA LEU A 99 -6.17 3.44 10.72
C LEU A 99 -7.61 3.32 11.19
#